data_2dbb9fcd89eeeeba95ce869dce6e8fb1
#
_entry.id   2dbb9fcd89eeeeba95ce869dce6e8fb1
#
_cell.length_a   1.000
_cell.length_b   1.000
_cell.length_c   1.000
_cell.angle_alpha   90.00
_cell.angle_beta   90.00
_cell.angle_gamma   90.00
#
_symmetry.space_group_name_H-M   'P 1'
#
loop_
_entity.id
_entity.type
_entity.pdbx_description
1 polymer ?
#
loop_
_entity_poly.entity_id
_entity_poly.type
_entity_poly.pdbx_seq_one_letter_code
_entity_poly.pdbx_strand_id
1 'polypeptide(L)'
;IIMKTQEKNFDGIKLSGFTAILIMLALTGTAIYLLSLPQTPSIIAGVICGICVVVMLPGFMIIQPNNSRVLTFFGRYAGTVISNGFYWVNPLFLKSTVTLRILNLNIDPIKVNDKVGNPIMIGAVVVWRIKDTYKASFDISGNIREFVQIQSDAALRQVAGMYAYDTNETIDKVTLRS
;
A
#
# COMPACT_ATOMS: atom_id res chain seq x y z
N ILE A 1 -9.45 -2.60 -23.32
CA ILE A 1 -9.08 -1.18 -23.04
C ILE A 1 -8.62 -1.14 -21.59
N ILE A 2 -7.30 -1.21 -21.38
CA ILE A 2 -6.70 -1.04 -20.06
C ILE A 2 -6.82 0.45 -19.74
N MET A 3 -7.77 0.82 -18.87
CA MET A 3 -7.80 2.17 -18.30
C MET A 3 -6.48 2.37 -17.55
N LYS A 4 -5.62 3.22 -18.08
CA LYS A 4 -4.38 3.66 -17.44
C LYS A 4 -4.74 4.59 -16.27
N THR A 5 -5.28 4.02 -15.20
CA THR A 5 -5.53 4.79 -13.97
C THR A 5 -4.16 5.05 -13.34
N GLN A 6 -3.79 6.31 -13.21
CA GLN A 6 -2.56 6.72 -12.54
C GLN A 6 -2.82 6.89 -11.05
N GLU A 7 -1.78 6.75 -10.24
CA GLU A 7 -1.83 7.09 -8.83
C GLU A 7 -2.33 8.53 -8.67
N LYS A 8 -3.35 8.72 -7.85
CA LYS A 8 -3.94 10.02 -7.56
C LYS A 8 -3.94 10.25 -6.06
N ASN A 9 -3.50 11.43 -5.63
CA ASN A 9 -3.69 11.84 -4.24
C ASN A 9 -5.19 11.91 -3.93
N PHE A 10 -5.53 11.54 -2.71
CA PHE A 10 -6.92 11.63 -2.26
C PHE A 10 -7.31 13.09 -2.04
N ASP A 11 -8.22 13.61 -2.88
CA ASP A 11 -8.74 14.98 -2.83
C ASP A 11 -10.10 15.10 -2.12
N GLY A 12 -10.59 14.00 -1.50
CA GLY A 12 -11.84 13.99 -0.77
C GLY A 12 -11.73 14.61 0.63
N ILE A 13 -12.87 14.65 1.32
CA ILE A 13 -12.95 15.18 2.70
C ILE A 13 -12.05 14.33 3.62
N LYS A 14 -11.00 14.94 4.10
CA LYS A 14 -10.04 14.40 5.06
C LYS A 14 -9.97 15.35 6.25
N LEU A 15 -10.56 14.95 7.36
CA LEU A 15 -10.51 15.70 8.62
C LEU A 15 -9.35 15.21 9.49
N SER A 16 -8.82 16.08 10.33
CA SER A 16 -7.94 15.63 11.40
C SER A 16 -8.71 14.67 12.32
N GLY A 17 -8.11 13.55 12.70
CA GLY A 17 -8.72 12.60 13.60
C GLY A 17 -9.10 13.23 14.94
N PHE A 18 -8.34 14.20 15.43
CA PHE A 18 -8.64 14.93 16.66
C PHE A 18 -9.91 15.78 16.54
N THR A 19 -10.10 16.49 15.43
CA THR A 19 -11.33 17.25 15.19
C THR A 19 -12.54 16.34 15.06
N ALA A 20 -12.38 15.18 14.41
CA ALA A 20 -13.44 14.18 14.32
C ALA A 20 -13.83 13.60 15.70
N ILE A 21 -12.86 13.37 16.59
CA ILE A 21 -13.12 12.96 17.98
C ILE A 21 -13.92 14.02 18.71
N LEU A 22 -13.57 15.31 18.60
CA LEU A 22 -14.32 16.39 19.24
C LEU A 22 -15.77 16.45 18.75
N ILE A 23 -15.99 16.32 17.43
CA ILE A 23 -17.34 16.25 16.86
C ILE A 23 -18.10 15.05 17.41
N MET A 24 -17.46 13.89 17.49
CA MET A 24 -18.06 12.66 18.01
C MET A 24 -18.44 12.79 19.50
N LEU A 25 -17.57 13.41 20.31
CA LEU A 25 -17.86 13.68 21.72
C LEU A 25 -19.04 14.66 21.88
N ALA A 26 -19.10 15.72 21.07
CA ALA A 26 -20.23 16.65 21.08
C ALA A 26 -21.54 15.95 20.68
N LEU A 27 -21.51 15.09 19.63
CA LEU A 27 -22.67 14.30 19.23
C LEU A 27 -23.11 13.31 20.32
N THR A 28 -22.15 12.69 21.00
CA THR A 28 -22.45 11.77 22.10
C THR A 28 -23.08 12.51 23.26
N GLY A 29 -22.55 13.67 23.64
CA GLY A 29 -23.12 14.51 24.69
C GLY A 29 -24.54 14.99 24.38
N THR A 30 -24.78 15.42 23.12
CA THR A 30 -26.13 15.79 22.67
C THR A 30 -27.08 14.61 22.63
N ALA A 31 -26.61 13.42 22.21
CA ALA A 31 -27.44 12.21 22.27
C ALA A 31 -27.88 11.86 23.67
N ILE A 32 -26.97 11.87 24.64
CA ILE A 32 -27.27 11.60 26.06
C ILE A 32 -28.26 12.65 26.62
N TYR A 33 -28.03 13.92 26.33
CA TYR A 33 -28.94 15.00 26.75
C TYR A 33 -30.33 14.82 26.18
N LEU A 34 -30.48 14.54 24.89
CA LEU A 34 -31.77 14.33 24.22
C LEU A 34 -32.51 13.10 24.77
N LEU A 35 -31.80 12.04 25.12
CA LEU A 35 -32.38 10.83 25.69
C LEU A 35 -32.84 11.05 27.14
N SER A 36 -32.30 12.04 27.85
CA SER A 36 -32.74 12.39 29.22
C SER A 36 -34.06 13.18 29.27
N LEU A 37 -34.50 13.72 28.15
CA LEU A 37 -35.74 14.45 28.03
C LEU A 37 -36.93 13.50 27.85
N PRO A 38 -38.05 13.69 28.58
CA PRO A 38 -39.20 12.76 28.56
C PRO A 38 -40.08 12.89 27.31
N GLN A 39 -39.70 13.71 26.36
CA GLN A 39 -40.46 13.98 25.14
C GLN A 39 -40.12 12.95 24.03
N THR A 40 -41.14 12.35 23.44
CA THR A 40 -40.96 11.35 22.35
C THR A 40 -40.07 11.85 21.19
N PRO A 41 -40.21 13.08 20.65
CA PRO A 41 -39.35 13.55 19.55
C PRO A 41 -37.88 13.69 19.98
N SER A 42 -37.62 14.05 21.25
CA SER A 42 -36.24 14.14 21.75
C SER A 42 -35.57 12.77 21.86
N ILE A 43 -36.31 11.75 22.27
CA ILE A 43 -35.81 10.37 22.33
C ILE A 43 -35.45 9.89 20.91
N ILE A 44 -36.30 10.10 19.93
CA ILE A 44 -36.02 9.71 18.53
C ILE A 44 -34.78 10.44 18.04
N ALA A 45 -34.64 11.73 18.26
CA ALA A 45 -33.46 12.50 17.86
C ALA A 45 -32.18 12.00 18.55
N GLY A 46 -32.25 11.67 19.83
CA GLY A 46 -31.15 11.10 20.60
C GLY A 46 -30.66 9.75 20.03
N VAL A 47 -31.60 8.87 19.65
CA VAL A 47 -31.28 7.58 19.00
C VAL A 47 -30.60 7.80 17.66
N ILE A 48 -31.10 8.73 16.84
CA ILE A 48 -30.48 9.05 15.53
C ILE A 48 -29.05 9.56 15.72
N CYS A 49 -28.81 10.47 16.67
CA CYS A 49 -27.46 10.94 17.00
C CYS A 49 -26.55 9.78 17.45
N GLY A 50 -27.03 8.86 18.27
CA GLY A 50 -26.30 7.67 18.68
C GLY A 50 -25.91 6.78 17.51
N ILE A 51 -26.83 6.54 16.57
CA ILE A 51 -26.54 5.78 15.35
C ILE A 51 -25.47 6.50 14.51
N CYS A 52 -25.54 7.82 14.36
CA CYS A 52 -24.54 8.61 13.64
C CYS A 52 -23.13 8.43 14.26
N VAL A 53 -23.01 8.44 15.59
CA VAL A 53 -21.75 8.21 16.30
C VAL A 53 -21.18 6.82 15.95
N VAL A 54 -22.01 5.78 16.00
CA VAL A 54 -21.59 4.41 15.65
C VAL A 54 -21.10 4.31 14.20
N VAL A 55 -21.82 4.93 13.27
CA VAL A 55 -21.44 4.97 11.85
C VAL A 55 -20.14 5.72 11.61
N MET A 56 -19.80 6.72 12.43
CA MET A 56 -18.55 7.48 12.29
C MET A 56 -17.32 6.69 12.73
N LEU A 57 -17.44 5.67 13.59
CA LEU A 57 -16.29 4.92 14.13
C LEU A 57 -15.37 4.32 13.08
N PRO A 58 -15.84 3.61 12.04
CA PRO A 58 -14.96 3.03 11.03
C PRO A 58 -14.28 4.08 10.12
N GLY A 59 -14.64 5.38 10.26
CA GLY A 59 -14.01 6.48 9.53
C GLY A 59 -12.57 6.77 9.95
N PHE A 60 -12.16 6.42 11.17
CA PHE A 60 -10.82 6.71 11.67
C PHE A 60 -9.74 5.87 10.99
N MET A 61 -8.59 6.51 10.75
CA MET A 61 -7.39 5.84 10.23
C MET A 61 -6.13 6.50 10.75
N ILE A 62 -5.12 5.66 11.04
CA ILE A 62 -3.77 6.08 11.40
C ILE A 62 -2.85 5.68 10.25
N ILE A 63 -2.03 6.62 9.80
CA ILE A 63 -1.01 6.42 8.77
C ILE A 63 0.35 6.61 9.40
N GLN A 64 1.11 5.53 9.51
CA GLN A 64 2.46 5.55 10.04
C GLN A 64 3.44 6.14 9.00
N PRO A 65 4.60 6.68 9.42
CA PRO A 65 5.66 7.08 8.50
C PRO A 65 6.06 5.95 7.54
N ASN A 66 6.31 6.29 6.29
CA ASN A 66 6.63 5.36 5.21
C ASN A 66 5.55 4.28 4.94
N ASN A 67 4.30 4.59 5.28
CA ASN A 67 3.13 3.84 4.85
C ASN A 67 2.17 4.77 4.13
N SER A 68 1.33 4.20 3.30
CA SER A 68 0.24 4.89 2.61
C SER A 68 -1.07 4.14 2.83
N ARG A 69 -2.18 4.84 2.66
CA ARG A 69 -3.53 4.27 2.65
C ARG A 69 -4.16 4.47 1.29
N VAL A 70 -4.41 3.37 0.62
CA VAL A 70 -5.18 3.32 -0.62
C VAL A 70 -6.65 3.24 -0.26
N LEU A 71 -7.44 4.19 -0.75
CA LEU A 71 -8.85 4.32 -0.48
C LEU A 71 -9.67 3.88 -1.70
N THR A 72 -10.62 2.98 -1.48
CA THR A 72 -11.59 2.56 -2.50
C THR A 72 -13.00 2.80 -2.02
N PHE A 73 -13.85 3.27 -2.91
CA PHE A 73 -15.26 3.54 -2.65
C PHE A 73 -16.10 2.65 -3.56
N PHE A 74 -16.83 1.70 -2.99
CA PHE A 74 -17.64 0.72 -3.72
C PHE A 74 -16.91 0.12 -4.95
N GLY A 75 -15.65 -0.33 -4.73
CA GLY A 75 -14.82 -0.94 -5.77
C GLY A 75 -14.13 0.04 -6.72
N ARG A 76 -14.38 1.36 -6.62
CA ARG A 76 -13.68 2.38 -7.42
C ARG A 76 -12.51 2.96 -6.62
N TYR A 77 -11.36 3.10 -7.25
CA TYR A 77 -10.22 3.79 -6.65
C TYR A 77 -10.54 5.28 -6.44
N ALA A 78 -10.49 5.73 -5.20
CA ALA A 78 -10.79 7.10 -4.81
C ALA A 78 -9.52 7.96 -4.67
N GLY A 79 -8.38 7.34 -4.34
CA GLY A 79 -7.10 8.00 -4.18
C GLY A 79 -6.24 7.36 -3.10
N THR A 80 -5.01 7.83 -2.98
CA THR A 80 -4.04 7.39 -1.97
C THR A 80 -3.70 8.53 -1.03
N VAL A 81 -3.64 8.26 0.26
CA VAL A 81 -3.15 9.19 1.29
C VAL A 81 -1.76 8.75 1.71
N ILE A 82 -0.75 9.58 1.39
CA ILE A 82 0.67 9.32 1.71
C ILE A 82 1.09 10.04 2.98
N SER A 83 0.42 11.18 3.32
CA SER A 83 0.76 11.95 4.50
C SER A 83 0.50 11.15 5.78
N ASN A 84 1.55 10.99 6.60
CA ASN A 84 1.43 10.37 7.92
C ASN A 84 0.59 11.24 8.87
N GLY A 85 -0.10 10.57 9.80
CA GLY A 85 -0.93 11.24 10.79
C GLY A 85 -2.18 10.47 11.14
N PHE A 86 -3.00 11.11 11.96
CA PHE A 86 -4.29 10.60 12.39
C PHE A 86 -5.41 11.36 11.69
N TYR A 87 -6.20 10.64 10.90
CA TYR A 87 -7.23 11.22 10.05
C TYR A 87 -8.57 10.52 10.21
N TRP A 88 -9.61 11.24 9.86
CA TRP A 88 -10.94 10.70 9.65
C TRP A 88 -11.39 10.95 8.21
N VAL A 89 -11.90 9.90 7.59
CA VAL A 89 -12.48 9.93 6.23
C VAL A 89 -13.85 9.27 6.27
N ASN A 90 -14.61 9.41 5.21
CA ASN A 90 -15.94 8.78 5.11
C ASN A 90 -15.82 7.28 5.46
N PRO A 91 -16.64 6.78 6.39
CA PRO A 91 -16.61 5.38 6.87
C PRO A 91 -16.86 4.34 5.77
N LEU A 92 -17.48 4.73 4.65
CA LEU A 92 -17.76 3.84 3.53
C LEU A 92 -16.54 3.53 2.65
N PHE A 93 -15.40 4.20 2.89
CA PHE A 93 -14.16 3.85 2.19
C PHE A 93 -13.53 2.58 2.78
N LEU A 94 -13.22 1.64 1.89
CA LEU A 94 -12.30 0.56 2.18
C LEU A 94 -10.86 1.08 2.18
N LYS A 95 -10.07 0.68 3.17
CA LYS A 95 -8.73 1.21 3.44
C LYS A 95 -7.70 0.10 3.36
N SER A 96 -6.86 0.10 2.34
CA SER A 96 -5.74 -0.83 2.22
C SER A 96 -4.43 -0.13 2.57
N THR A 97 -3.56 -0.80 3.33
CA THR A 97 -2.24 -0.27 3.70
C THR A 97 -1.20 -0.77 2.71
N VAL A 98 -0.40 0.15 2.18
CA VAL A 98 0.75 -0.15 1.34
C VAL A 98 1.99 0.44 1.98
N THR A 99 3.02 -0.40 2.22
CA THR A 99 4.29 0.07 2.76
C THR A 99 5.16 0.67 1.65
N LEU A 100 5.75 1.83 1.95
CA LEU A 100 6.71 2.53 1.08
C LEU A 100 8.15 2.33 1.57
N ARG A 101 8.33 1.50 2.59
CA ARG A 101 9.65 1.18 3.17
C ARG A 101 10.50 0.43 2.16
N ILE A 102 11.80 0.57 2.30
CA ILE A 102 12.77 -0.25 1.57
C ILE A 102 12.71 -1.68 2.11
N LEU A 103 12.62 -2.63 1.22
CA LEU A 103 12.56 -4.07 1.52
C LEU A 103 13.74 -4.77 0.86
N ASN A 104 14.28 -5.77 1.55
CA ASN A 104 15.32 -6.64 1.03
C ASN A 104 14.72 -7.99 0.68
N LEU A 105 15.11 -8.50 -0.46
CA LEU A 105 14.79 -9.85 -0.93
C LEU A 105 16.09 -10.59 -1.21
N ASN A 106 16.32 -11.65 -0.46
CA ASN A 106 17.41 -12.56 -0.75
C ASN A 106 16.93 -13.61 -1.75
N ILE A 107 17.65 -13.73 -2.86
CA ILE A 107 17.41 -14.73 -3.90
C ILE A 107 18.41 -15.85 -3.68
N ASP A 108 17.91 -17.06 -3.41
CA ASP A 108 18.72 -18.24 -3.27
C ASP A 108 19.49 -18.51 -4.58
N PRO A 109 20.72 -19.09 -4.49
CA PRO A 109 21.52 -19.37 -5.67
C PRO A 109 20.77 -20.25 -6.67
N ILE A 110 20.57 -19.73 -7.87
CA ILE A 110 19.95 -20.44 -9.00
C ILE A 110 21.04 -20.91 -10.00
N LYS A 111 20.85 -22.12 -10.54
CA LYS A 111 21.70 -22.63 -11.61
C LYS A 111 21.33 -22.01 -12.94
N VAL A 112 22.26 -21.34 -13.58
CA VAL A 112 22.10 -20.69 -14.88
C VAL A 112 23.31 -20.99 -15.77
N ASN A 113 23.15 -20.86 -17.08
CA ASN A 113 24.28 -20.96 -18.01
C ASN A 113 24.76 -19.55 -18.35
N ASP A 114 26.07 -19.37 -18.39
CA ASP A 114 26.69 -18.15 -18.88
C ASP A 114 26.59 -18.05 -20.43
N LYS A 115 27.13 -16.97 -21.00
CA LYS A 115 27.14 -16.75 -22.47
C LYS A 115 27.84 -17.86 -23.24
N VAL A 116 28.80 -18.53 -22.64
CA VAL A 116 29.60 -19.61 -23.27
C VAL A 116 28.94 -20.97 -23.09
N GLY A 117 27.93 -21.06 -22.20
CA GLY A 117 27.23 -22.30 -21.89
C GLY A 117 27.71 -22.99 -20.61
N ASN A 118 28.60 -22.38 -19.83
CA ASN A 118 29.06 -22.95 -18.58
C ASN A 118 27.97 -22.83 -17.50
N PRO A 119 27.67 -23.91 -16.76
CA PRO A 119 26.73 -23.84 -15.65
C PRO A 119 27.37 -23.14 -14.43
N ILE A 120 26.74 -22.07 -13.98
CA ILE A 120 27.14 -21.29 -12.81
C ILE A 120 26.00 -21.16 -11.81
N MET A 121 26.32 -20.93 -10.53
CA MET A 121 25.36 -20.66 -9.48
C MET A 121 25.41 -19.17 -9.13
N ILE A 122 24.30 -18.46 -9.27
CA ILE A 122 24.21 -17.04 -9.00
C ILE A 122 23.10 -16.80 -7.96
N GLY A 123 23.45 -16.16 -6.85
CA GLY A 123 22.53 -15.58 -5.88
C GLY A 123 22.58 -14.07 -5.92
N ALA A 124 21.54 -13.42 -5.44
CA ALA A 124 21.49 -11.96 -5.37
C ALA A 124 20.70 -11.46 -4.15
N VAL A 125 21.01 -10.25 -3.72
CA VAL A 125 20.19 -9.49 -2.79
C VAL A 125 19.56 -8.32 -3.53
N VAL A 126 18.24 -8.33 -3.62
CA VAL A 126 17.47 -7.28 -4.30
C VAL A 126 16.91 -6.31 -3.27
N VAL A 127 17.31 -5.06 -3.38
CA VAL A 127 16.79 -3.96 -2.56
C VAL A 127 15.74 -3.20 -3.37
N TRP A 128 14.52 -3.14 -2.87
CA TRP A 128 13.41 -2.57 -3.62
C TRP A 128 12.42 -1.82 -2.72
N ARG A 129 11.58 -1.00 -3.32
CA ARG A 129 10.46 -0.32 -2.64
C ARG A 129 9.31 -0.09 -3.61
N ILE A 130 8.11 0.06 -3.06
CA ILE A 130 6.93 0.44 -3.82
C ILE A 130 7.00 1.94 -4.10
N LYS A 131 6.84 2.31 -5.37
CA LYS A 131 6.82 3.69 -5.85
C LYS A 131 5.40 4.16 -6.20
N ASP A 132 4.61 3.25 -6.78
CA ASP A 132 3.24 3.48 -7.24
C ASP A 132 2.31 2.55 -6.45
N THR A 133 1.53 3.15 -5.54
CA THR A 133 0.64 2.40 -4.63
C THR A 133 -0.58 1.85 -5.34
N TYR A 134 -1.04 2.52 -6.41
CA TYR A 134 -2.15 2.05 -7.22
C TYR A 134 -1.78 0.73 -7.92
N LYS A 135 -0.65 0.71 -8.63
CA LYS A 135 -0.17 -0.48 -9.32
C LYS A 135 0.11 -1.62 -8.36
N ALA A 136 0.72 -1.32 -7.23
CA ALA A 136 0.99 -2.32 -6.20
C ALA A 136 -0.29 -2.97 -5.64
N SER A 137 -1.40 -2.21 -5.57
CA SER A 137 -2.65 -2.70 -4.98
C SER A 137 -3.61 -3.36 -5.98
N PHE A 138 -3.54 -3.00 -7.28
CA PHE A 138 -4.55 -3.39 -8.25
C PHE A 138 -4.01 -4.09 -9.49
N ASP A 139 -2.74 -3.84 -9.87
CA ASP A 139 -2.14 -4.44 -11.07
C ASP A 139 -1.38 -5.73 -10.75
N ILE A 140 -0.93 -5.91 -9.49
CA ILE A 140 -0.22 -7.10 -9.05
C ILE A 140 -1.19 -8.03 -8.33
N SER A 141 -1.38 -9.21 -8.90
CA SER A 141 -2.17 -10.27 -8.28
C SER A 141 -1.32 -11.03 -7.25
N GLY A 142 -1.84 -11.18 -6.03
CA GLY A 142 -1.17 -11.94 -4.98
C GLY A 142 -0.11 -11.16 -4.19
N ASN A 143 0.99 -11.84 -3.84
CA ASN A 143 2.03 -11.27 -3.00
C ASN A 143 3.07 -10.50 -3.83
N ILE A 144 3.20 -9.20 -3.58
CA ILE A 144 4.18 -8.32 -4.26
C ILE A 144 5.62 -8.86 -4.12
N ARG A 145 5.96 -9.44 -2.97
CA ARG A 145 7.29 -10.00 -2.72
C ARG A 145 7.58 -11.17 -3.67
N GLU A 146 6.63 -12.06 -3.86
CA GLU A 146 6.72 -13.19 -4.79
C GLU A 146 6.84 -12.70 -6.24
N PHE A 147 6.05 -11.69 -6.61
CA PHE A 147 6.17 -11.05 -7.92
C PHE A 147 7.58 -10.50 -8.17
N VAL A 148 8.15 -9.77 -7.20
CA VAL A 148 9.53 -9.23 -7.30
C VAL A 148 10.53 -10.36 -7.40
N GLN A 149 10.38 -11.45 -6.65
CA GLN A 149 11.25 -12.62 -6.70
C GLN A 149 11.27 -13.25 -8.10
N ILE A 150 10.10 -13.54 -8.65
CA ILE A 150 9.98 -14.15 -9.98
C ILE A 150 10.62 -13.26 -11.06
N GLN A 151 10.37 -11.95 -11.01
CA GLN A 151 10.95 -11.00 -11.96
C GLN A 151 12.47 -10.90 -11.83
N SER A 152 12.97 -10.95 -10.60
CA SER A 152 14.41 -10.90 -10.33
C SER A 152 15.12 -12.17 -10.76
N ASP A 153 14.53 -13.35 -10.54
CA ASP A 153 15.06 -14.63 -11.03
C ASP A 153 15.15 -14.65 -12.56
N ALA A 154 14.11 -14.14 -13.23
CA ALA A 154 14.10 -14.02 -14.69
C ALA A 154 15.19 -13.07 -15.19
N ALA A 155 15.34 -11.92 -14.54
CA ALA A 155 16.38 -10.94 -14.87
C ALA A 155 17.80 -11.50 -14.66
N LEU A 156 18.02 -12.23 -13.55
CA LEU A 156 19.32 -12.89 -13.30
C LEU A 156 19.68 -13.90 -14.40
N ARG A 157 18.72 -14.73 -14.82
CA ARG A 157 18.93 -15.67 -15.94
C ARG A 157 19.29 -14.95 -17.24
N GLN A 158 18.58 -13.86 -17.53
CA GLN A 158 18.83 -13.07 -18.73
C GLN A 158 20.21 -12.42 -18.71
N VAL A 159 20.59 -11.80 -17.59
CA VAL A 159 21.90 -11.14 -17.46
C VAL A 159 23.03 -12.19 -17.51
N ALA A 160 22.88 -13.33 -16.83
CA ALA A 160 23.88 -14.41 -16.88
C ALA A 160 24.13 -14.91 -18.32
N GLY A 161 23.08 -15.04 -19.15
CA GLY A 161 23.23 -15.45 -20.55
C GLY A 161 23.86 -14.40 -21.46
N MET A 162 23.96 -13.14 -21.05
CA MET A 162 24.59 -12.06 -21.82
C MET A 162 26.11 -11.96 -21.59
N TYR A 163 26.60 -12.36 -20.44
CA TYR A 163 27.99 -12.20 -20.04
C TYR A 163 28.65 -13.55 -19.77
N ALA A 164 29.92 -13.68 -20.16
CA ALA A 164 30.73 -14.83 -19.77
C ALA A 164 31.13 -14.73 -18.30
N TYR A 165 31.23 -15.85 -17.60
CA TYR A 165 31.68 -15.87 -16.20
C TYR A 165 33.11 -15.37 -16.06
N ASP A 166 34.00 -15.85 -16.95
CA ASP A 166 35.42 -15.45 -17.00
C ASP A 166 35.87 -15.39 -18.46
N THR A 167 36.74 -14.46 -18.81
CA THR A 167 37.38 -14.38 -20.13
C THR A 167 38.88 -14.35 -19.94
N ASN A 168 39.56 -15.26 -20.62
CA ASN A 168 41.04 -15.28 -20.66
C ASN A 168 41.63 -14.12 -21.50
N GLU A 169 40.79 -13.26 -22.08
CA GLU A 169 41.23 -12.13 -22.88
C GLU A 169 41.32 -10.85 -22.06
N THR A 170 42.52 -10.32 -21.97
CA THR A 170 42.98 -9.21 -21.10
C THR A 170 42.49 -7.80 -21.48
N ILE A 171 41.44 -7.63 -22.26
CA ILE A 171 41.03 -6.30 -22.75
C ILE A 171 39.51 -6.08 -22.55
N ASP A 172 39.13 -5.20 -21.64
CA ASP A 172 37.87 -4.43 -21.53
C ASP A 172 36.52 -5.17 -21.73
N LYS A 173 36.40 -6.45 -21.39
CA LYS A 173 35.09 -7.10 -21.41
C LYS A 173 34.54 -7.24 -20.00
N VAL A 174 33.36 -6.67 -19.78
CA VAL A 174 32.62 -6.88 -18.53
C VAL A 174 32.29 -8.37 -18.39
N THR A 175 32.73 -8.98 -17.28
CA THR A 175 32.47 -10.38 -16.94
C THR A 175 31.60 -10.47 -15.69
N LEU A 176 31.00 -11.62 -15.42
CA LEU A 176 30.21 -11.83 -14.18
C LEU A 176 31.09 -11.94 -12.92
N ARG A 177 32.40 -12.09 -13.08
CA ARG A 177 33.36 -12.21 -11.99
C ARG A 177 34.01 -10.88 -11.58
N SER A 178 33.93 -9.85 -12.39
CA SER A 178 34.56 -8.53 -12.14
C SER A 178 33.68 -7.62 -11.28
#